data_4e49d1c32e65103cac106eba7c006cba
#
_entry.id   4e49d1c32e65103cac106eba7c006cba
#
_cell.length_a   1.000
_cell.length_b   1.000
_cell.length_c   1.000
_cell.angle_alpha   90.00
_cell.angle_beta   90.00
_cell.angle_gamma   90.00
#
_symmetry.space_group_name_H-M   'P 1'
#
loop_
_entity.id
_entity.type
_entity.pdbx_description
1 polymer ?
#
loop_
_entity_poly.entity_id
_entity_poly.type
_entity_poly.pdbx_seq_one_letter_code
_entity_poly.pdbx_strand_id
1 'polypeptide(L)'
;MSTIQERLQGRWRITETKTWDNDYLDLVEPAFIAFAPDGAGEFRFGVVVASLDCADSQTDVGFRFQGSDEGDEVVGEGWAACDGPDTIHGEIAFWNGDETTFKARRWPRS
;
A
#
# COMPACT_ATOMS: atom_id res chain seq x y z
N MET A 1 -5.29 23.25 -6.72
CA MET A 1 -4.20 22.70 -5.88
C MET A 1 -4.45 21.22 -5.64
N SER A 2 -3.44 20.38 -5.91
CA SER A 2 -3.59 18.93 -5.77
C SER A 2 -3.57 18.53 -4.31
N THR A 3 -4.49 17.63 -3.92
CA THR A 3 -4.43 17.00 -2.60
C THR A 3 -3.35 15.92 -2.61
N ILE A 4 -2.92 15.48 -1.43
CA ILE A 4 -1.98 14.36 -1.35
C ILE A 4 -2.61 13.09 -1.93
N GLN A 5 -3.90 12.88 -1.76
CA GLN A 5 -4.60 11.74 -2.33
C GLN A 5 -4.58 11.77 -3.87
N GLU A 6 -4.77 12.95 -4.48
CA GLU A 6 -4.67 13.09 -5.95
C GLU A 6 -3.28 12.74 -6.45
N ARG A 7 -2.24 13.16 -5.71
CA ARG A 7 -0.85 12.87 -6.08
C ARG A 7 -0.52 11.39 -5.98
N LEU A 8 -1.20 10.66 -5.10
CA LEU A 8 -0.98 9.24 -4.88
C LEU A 8 -1.86 8.34 -5.76
N GLN A 9 -2.81 8.91 -6.53
CA GLN A 9 -3.65 8.11 -7.40
C GLN A 9 -2.85 7.27 -8.36
N GLY A 10 -3.31 6.04 -8.60
CA GLY A 10 -2.69 5.11 -9.52
C GLY A 10 -2.07 3.94 -8.79
N ARG A 11 -1.24 3.19 -9.51
CA ARG A 11 -0.63 1.96 -9.02
C ARG A 11 0.84 2.21 -8.72
N TRP A 12 1.29 1.66 -7.59
CA TRP A 12 2.68 1.77 -7.15
C TRP A 12 3.23 0.37 -6.90
N ARG A 13 4.40 0.09 -7.47
CA ARG A 13 5.11 -1.16 -7.24
C ARG A 13 5.79 -1.12 -5.88
N ILE A 14 5.46 -2.05 -4.99
CA ILE A 14 6.17 -2.18 -3.72
C ILE A 14 7.52 -2.82 -3.99
N THR A 15 8.58 -2.09 -3.70
CA THR A 15 9.94 -2.53 -4.01
C THR A 15 10.67 -3.06 -2.78
N GLU A 16 10.20 -2.72 -1.58
CA GLU A 16 10.91 -3.07 -0.36
C GLU A 16 9.97 -3.02 0.83
N THR A 17 10.09 -3.97 1.74
CA THR A 17 9.49 -3.91 3.07
C THR A 17 10.55 -4.29 4.11
N LYS A 18 10.34 -3.85 5.34
CA LYS A 18 11.24 -4.18 6.45
C LYS A 18 11.07 -5.62 6.92
N THR A 19 9.83 -6.12 6.93
CA THR A 19 9.48 -7.40 7.55
C THR A 19 9.60 -8.57 6.58
N TRP A 20 9.29 -8.37 5.30
CA TRP A 20 9.28 -9.43 4.30
C TRP A 20 10.32 -9.17 3.22
N ASP A 21 10.93 -10.24 2.70
CA ASP A 21 11.88 -10.10 1.60
C ASP A 21 11.16 -10.03 0.25
N ASN A 22 11.90 -9.68 -0.79
CA ASN A 22 11.33 -9.48 -2.12
C ASN A 22 10.81 -10.77 -2.74
N ASP A 23 11.39 -11.91 -2.42
CA ASP A 23 10.88 -13.19 -2.91
C ASP A 23 9.47 -13.45 -2.40
N TYR A 24 9.20 -13.14 -1.14
CA TYR A 24 7.85 -13.26 -0.60
C TYR A 24 6.91 -12.23 -1.23
N LEU A 25 7.35 -10.97 -1.35
CA LEU A 25 6.51 -9.90 -1.89
C LEU A 25 5.94 -10.25 -3.25
N ASP A 26 6.76 -10.82 -4.13
CA ASP A 26 6.40 -11.09 -5.50
C ASP A 26 6.00 -12.57 -5.74
N LEU A 27 5.63 -13.28 -4.67
CA LEU A 27 5.40 -14.72 -4.71
C LEU A 27 4.31 -15.14 -5.71
N VAL A 28 3.19 -14.41 -5.76
CA VAL A 28 2.04 -14.71 -6.62
C VAL A 28 2.03 -13.80 -7.83
N GLU A 29 2.22 -12.52 -7.60
CA GLU A 29 2.28 -11.48 -8.62
C GLU A 29 3.14 -10.33 -8.10
N PRO A 30 3.56 -9.40 -8.95
CA PRO A 30 4.34 -8.25 -8.48
C PRO A 30 3.56 -7.48 -7.40
N ALA A 31 4.22 -7.24 -6.26
CA ALA A 31 3.61 -6.55 -5.13
C ALA A 31 3.27 -5.10 -5.49
N PHE A 32 2.07 -4.64 -5.10
CA PHE A 32 1.67 -3.27 -5.39
C PHE A 32 0.72 -2.71 -4.34
N ILE A 33 0.62 -1.39 -4.32
CA ILE A 33 -0.43 -0.64 -3.62
C ILE A 33 -1.01 0.36 -4.62
N ALA A 34 -2.33 0.47 -4.66
CA ALA A 34 -3.02 1.34 -5.61
C ALA A 34 -4.04 2.21 -4.89
N PHE A 35 -4.17 3.44 -5.34
CA PHE A 35 -5.11 4.41 -4.79
C PHE A 35 -6.04 4.90 -5.89
N ALA A 36 -7.34 4.81 -5.65
CA ALA A 36 -8.37 5.25 -6.59
C ALA A 36 -8.85 6.67 -6.24
N PRO A 37 -9.46 7.39 -7.21
CA PRO A 37 -9.89 8.78 -6.97
C PRO A 37 -10.97 8.94 -5.91
N ASP A 38 -11.74 7.90 -5.63
CA ASP A 38 -12.87 7.96 -4.70
C ASP A 38 -12.51 7.63 -3.25
N GLY A 39 -11.22 7.53 -2.94
CA GLY A 39 -10.77 7.18 -1.59
C GLY A 39 -10.65 5.68 -1.34
N ALA A 40 -10.97 4.86 -2.33
CA ALA A 40 -10.75 3.42 -2.26
C ALA A 40 -9.34 3.07 -2.70
N GLY A 41 -8.92 1.82 -2.49
CA GLY A 41 -7.65 1.34 -2.97
C GLY A 41 -7.50 -0.14 -2.69
N GLU A 42 -6.33 -0.68 -3.01
CA GLU A 42 -5.99 -2.05 -2.67
C GLU A 42 -4.49 -2.20 -2.58
N PHE A 43 -4.05 -3.21 -1.84
CA PHE A 43 -2.66 -3.66 -1.94
C PHE A 43 -2.62 -5.18 -2.04
N ARG A 44 -1.54 -5.65 -2.66
CA ARG A 44 -1.25 -7.08 -2.75
C ARG A 44 0.24 -7.29 -2.60
N PHE A 45 0.62 -8.21 -1.73
CA PHE A 45 1.99 -8.68 -1.64
C PHE A 45 1.99 -10.09 -1.07
N GLY A 46 2.88 -10.94 -1.60
CA GLY A 46 2.88 -12.34 -1.21
C GLY A 46 1.52 -12.95 -1.50
N VAL A 47 0.89 -13.53 -0.48
CA VAL A 47 -0.46 -14.10 -0.57
C VAL A 47 -1.53 -13.19 0.02
N VAL A 48 -1.15 -11.98 0.44
CA VAL A 48 -2.07 -11.02 1.07
C VAL A 48 -2.75 -10.17 0.01
N VAL A 49 -4.07 -10.04 0.12
CA VAL A 49 -4.90 -9.18 -0.74
C VAL A 49 -5.80 -8.37 0.17
N ALA A 50 -5.78 -7.05 0.02
CA ALA A 50 -6.59 -6.19 0.88
C ALA A 50 -7.19 -5.01 0.12
N SER A 51 -8.38 -4.61 0.54
CA SER A 51 -9.04 -3.39 0.08
C SER A 51 -8.79 -2.28 1.09
N LEU A 52 -8.59 -1.06 0.59
CA LEU A 52 -8.25 0.12 1.39
C LEU A 52 -9.42 1.10 1.44
N ASP A 53 -9.56 1.77 2.59
CA ASP A 53 -10.42 2.92 2.77
C ASP A 53 -9.53 4.07 3.24
N CYS A 54 -9.35 5.06 2.38
CA CYS A 54 -8.31 6.08 2.52
C CYS A 54 -8.88 7.42 2.96
N ALA A 55 -8.10 8.15 3.75
CA ALA A 55 -8.42 9.51 4.16
C ALA A 55 -7.16 10.38 4.10
N ASP A 56 -7.31 11.59 3.55
CA ASP A 56 -6.19 12.53 3.42
C ASP A 56 -5.86 13.18 4.75
N SER A 57 -4.56 13.43 4.95
CA SER A 57 -4.08 14.45 5.88
C SER A 57 -3.27 15.47 5.09
N GLN A 58 -2.56 16.35 5.76
CA GLN A 58 -1.79 17.40 5.06
C GLN A 58 -0.56 16.86 4.32
N THR A 59 0.04 15.80 4.83
CA THR A 59 1.32 15.29 4.34
C THR A 59 1.28 13.84 3.91
N ASP A 60 0.20 13.12 4.24
CA ASP A 60 0.10 11.70 3.92
C ASP A 60 -1.35 11.28 3.70
N VAL A 61 -1.51 10.03 3.28
CA VAL A 61 -2.82 9.37 3.18
C VAL A 61 -2.82 8.24 4.20
N GLY A 62 -3.73 8.35 5.18
CA GLY A 62 -3.99 7.25 6.09
C GLY A 62 -5.02 6.30 5.49
N PHE A 63 -4.95 5.03 5.84
CA PHE A 63 -5.93 4.07 5.37
C PHE A 63 -6.18 2.96 6.38
N ARG A 64 -7.39 2.42 6.32
CA ARG A 64 -7.73 1.16 6.96
C ARG A 64 -7.86 0.11 5.87
N PHE A 65 -7.56 -1.12 6.19
CA PHE A 65 -7.68 -2.18 5.20
C PHE A 65 -8.36 -3.41 5.78
N GLN A 66 -8.96 -4.17 4.85
CA GLN A 66 -9.56 -5.45 5.14
C GLN A 66 -9.29 -6.37 3.95
N GLY A 67 -8.90 -7.59 4.22
CA GLY A 67 -8.61 -8.53 3.17
C GLY A 67 -8.37 -9.93 3.70
N SER A 68 -7.53 -10.68 2.98
CA SER A 68 -7.22 -12.06 3.34
C SER A 68 -5.74 -12.36 3.18
N ASP A 69 -5.28 -13.31 3.99
CA ASP A 69 -3.94 -13.89 3.94
C ASP A 69 -4.13 -15.41 3.93
N GLU A 70 -4.05 -16.01 2.74
CA GLU A 70 -4.32 -17.45 2.52
C GLU A 70 -5.68 -17.89 3.08
N GLY A 71 -6.71 -17.05 2.92
CA GLY A 71 -8.04 -17.37 3.40
C GLY A 71 -8.35 -16.90 4.82
N ASP A 72 -7.36 -16.49 5.58
CA ASP A 72 -7.57 -15.89 6.90
C ASP A 72 -7.85 -14.41 6.75
N GLU A 73 -8.90 -13.92 7.41
CA GLU A 73 -9.23 -12.50 7.37
C GLU A 73 -8.15 -11.68 8.06
N VAL A 74 -7.73 -10.60 7.39
CA VAL A 74 -6.79 -9.63 7.98
C VAL A 74 -7.41 -8.25 7.93
N VAL A 75 -7.16 -7.49 8.98
CA VAL A 75 -7.56 -6.08 9.08
C VAL A 75 -6.44 -5.29 9.70
N GLY A 76 -6.39 -4.02 9.39
CA GLY A 76 -5.37 -3.16 9.97
C GLY A 76 -5.46 -1.74 9.44
N GLU A 77 -4.37 -1.02 9.59
CA GLU A 77 -4.27 0.36 9.14
C GLU A 77 -2.85 0.68 8.70
N GLY A 78 -2.71 1.78 7.98
CA GLY A 78 -1.41 2.21 7.52
C GLY A 78 -1.46 3.63 6.99
N TRP A 79 -0.36 4.06 6.40
CA TRP A 79 -0.27 5.37 5.77
C TRP A 79 0.76 5.33 4.66
N ALA A 80 0.67 6.31 3.76
CA ALA A 80 1.63 6.49 2.67
C ALA A 80 1.88 7.97 2.44
N ALA A 81 3.10 8.33 2.14
CA ALA A 81 3.51 9.70 1.85
C ALA A 81 4.45 9.73 0.65
N CYS A 82 4.46 10.86 -0.05
CA CYS A 82 5.36 11.03 -1.19
C CYS A 82 6.79 11.25 -0.72
N ASP A 83 7.73 10.53 -1.34
CA ASP A 83 9.17 10.71 -1.16
C ASP A 83 9.77 11.54 -2.27
N GLY A 84 9.08 11.61 -3.40
CA GLY A 84 9.51 12.29 -4.59
C GLY A 84 8.42 12.16 -5.63
N PRO A 85 8.65 12.55 -6.89
CA PRO A 85 7.60 12.52 -7.91
C PRO A 85 7.12 11.11 -8.26
N ASP A 86 7.98 10.10 -8.13
CA ASP A 86 7.68 8.74 -8.53
C ASP A 86 7.92 7.71 -7.43
N THR A 87 8.11 8.15 -6.19
CA THR A 87 8.34 7.25 -5.05
C THR A 87 7.48 7.62 -3.87
N ILE A 88 7.07 6.60 -3.13
CA ILE A 88 6.34 6.76 -1.87
C ILE A 88 6.92 5.82 -0.83
N HIS A 89 6.65 6.14 0.43
CA HIS A 89 6.96 5.27 1.55
C HIS A 89 5.81 5.29 2.54
N GLY A 90 5.75 4.32 3.42
CA GLY A 90 4.72 4.28 4.43
C GLY A 90 4.87 3.11 5.37
N GLU A 91 3.79 2.82 6.08
CA GLU A 91 3.71 1.72 7.02
C GLU A 91 2.40 0.98 6.86
N ILE A 92 2.45 -0.32 7.13
CA ILE A 92 1.27 -1.19 7.17
C ILE A 92 1.33 -1.94 8.50
N ALA A 93 0.26 -1.81 9.29
CA ALA A 93 0.17 -2.47 10.59
C ALA A 93 -1.08 -3.35 10.61
N PHE A 94 -0.88 -4.65 10.78
CA PHE A 94 -1.95 -5.62 10.92
C PHE A 94 -2.40 -5.68 12.38
N TRP A 95 -3.69 -5.76 12.61
CA TRP A 95 -4.21 -5.78 13.99
C TRP A 95 -3.82 -7.03 14.76
N ASN A 96 -3.35 -8.08 14.07
CA ASN A 96 -2.80 -9.26 14.75
C ASN A 96 -1.40 -9.04 15.35
N GLY A 97 -0.80 -7.86 15.12
CA GLY A 97 0.49 -7.49 15.67
C GLY A 97 1.64 -7.38 14.69
N ASP A 98 1.48 -7.87 13.48
CA ASP A 98 2.52 -7.71 12.44
C ASP A 98 2.50 -6.29 11.91
N GLU A 99 3.69 -5.74 11.67
CA GLU A 99 3.82 -4.42 11.07
C GLU A 99 5.07 -4.35 10.21
N THR A 100 5.05 -3.47 9.21
CA THR A 100 6.20 -3.25 8.35
C THR A 100 6.19 -1.83 7.79
N THR A 101 7.36 -1.32 7.50
CA THR A 101 7.49 -0.18 6.60
C THR A 101 7.54 -0.69 5.16
N PHE A 102 7.22 0.17 4.21
CA PHE A 102 7.35 -0.17 2.80
C PHE A 102 7.84 1.03 1.99
N LYS A 103 8.44 0.72 0.84
CA LYS A 103 8.77 1.69 -0.20
C LYS A 103 8.19 1.20 -1.50
N ALA A 104 7.72 2.14 -2.33
CA ALA A 104 7.13 1.81 -3.61
C ALA A 104 7.47 2.85 -4.65
N ARG A 105 7.45 2.44 -5.92
CA ARG A 105 7.70 3.29 -7.07
C ARG A 105 6.47 3.31 -7.95
N ARG A 106 6.27 4.43 -8.67
CA ARG A 106 5.17 4.51 -9.62
C ARG A 106 5.25 3.35 -10.63
N TRP A 107 4.13 2.64 -10.79
CA TRP A 107 4.10 1.53 -11.74
C TRP A 107 4.30 2.04 -13.14
N PRO A 108 5.24 1.50 -13.90
CA PRO A 108 5.44 1.96 -15.27
C PRO A 108 4.21 1.68 -16.13
N ARG A 109 3.86 2.61 -16.99
CA ARG A 109 2.85 2.37 -18.00
C ARG A 109 3.44 1.55 -19.13
N SER A 110 2.73 0.54 -19.53
CA SER A 110 3.12 -0.27 -20.69
C SER A 110 2.49 0.26 -21.94
#